data_6e565d73359ff0bc0446e942346fc84c
#
_entry.id   6e565d73359ff0bc0446e942346fc84c
#
_cell.length_a   1.000
_cell.length_b   1.000
_cell.length_c   1.000
_cell.angle_alpha   90.00
_cell.angle_beta   90.00
_cell.angle_gamma   90.00
#
_symmetry.space_group_name_H-M   'P 1'
#
loop_
_entity.id
_entity.type
_entity.pdbx_description
1 polymer ?
#
loop_
_entity_poly.entity_id
_entity_poly.type
_entity_poly.pdbx_seq_one_letter_code
_entity_poly.pdbx_strand_id
1 'polypeptide(L)'
;MRDNKQIAVIGAGIVGLSTSYYLQSSGHQVTIFDHNDPGSGTSRGHASVIADYGVPALNQPDIWKNLFRYIFSNNSPLSIKWSYLPKMFPWIFKFLQNCNSNSMNYTAEHMTSLLKSALQSYETLLREIGATDLVTHKGVLYVWMNEKEKPTHDQIEIRKKNNVEQISLSKDEILDLEPNLSSRIKGGWYFPRAHHTLNPDKILNKLFLKFTEKMGKFLKEKVVSVNHSFGKFSINNKNYDSLIVCCGAFSKDLVNQLENKSIPLETERGYHLEFLGTQEYLTRPTCLIDSGMYLTPLEYGIRAAGTVELAGTTKKVNESRLNYIHHYAKQLILKLKEYQNSWLGFRPTLPDCLPIISKSPSLENLYYGFGHNHLGWTLGPITGKVISGLVNGETPHNPAFSIDRYL
;
A
#
# COMPACT_ATOMS: atom_id res chain seq x y z
N MET A 1 29.51 15.16 14.56
CA MET A 1 28.33 15.91 14.07
C MET A 1 27.83 15.20 12.85
N ARG A 2 26.51 14.96 12.71
CA ARG A 2 25.95 14.41 11.47
C ARG A 2 26.12 15.47 10.37
N ASP A 3 26.58 15.05 9.18
CA ASP A 3 26.67 15.94 8.04
C ASP A 3 25.26 16.36 7.61
N ASN A 4 24.98 17.66 7.66
CA ASN A 4 23.73 18.23 7.20
C ASN A 4 23.70 18.19 5.66
N LYS A 5 22.94 17.25 5.09
CA LYS A 5 22.82 17.06 3.63
C LYS A 5 21.64 17.82 3.06
N GLN A 6 21.77 18.27 1.81
CA GLN A 6 20.66 18.70 0.97
C GLN A 6 20.09 17.48 0.26
N ILE A 7 18.82 17.14 0.54
CA ILE A 7 18.20 15.88 0.09
C ILE A 7 16.98 16.18 -0.77
N ALA A 8 16.93 15.59 -1.96
CA ALA A 8 15.74 15.59 -2.79
C ALA A 8 14.95 14.29 -2.57
N VAL A 9 13.65 14.41 -2.35
CA VAL A 9 12.69 13.28 -2.31
C VAL A 9 11.70 13.45 -3.44
N ILE A 10 11.60 12.48 -4.35
CA ILE A 10 10.64 12.51 -5.44
C ILE A 10 9.45 11.63 -5.08
N GLY A 11 8.26 12.25 -5.00
CA GLY A 11 7.01 11.64 -4.57
C GLY A 11 6.56 12.08 -3.18
N ALA A 12 5.36 12.64 -3.09
CA ALA A 12 4.72 13.14 -1.86
C ALA A 12 3.59 12.22 -1.36
N GLY A 13 3.65 10.91 -1.63
CA GLY A 13 2.79 9.91 -1.01
C GLY A 13 3.20 9.64 0.43
N ILE A 14 2.49 8.73 1.13
CA ILE A 14 2.78 8.39 2.55
C ILE A 14 4.23 7.98 2.78
N VAL A 15 4.85 7.25 1.85
CA VAL A 15 6.26 6.83 1.95
C VAL A 15 7.19 8.04 1.84
N GLY A 16 7.01 8.88 0.81
CA GLY A 16 7.84 10.07 0.61
C GLY A 16 7.67 11.10 1.73
N LEU A 17 6.45 11.35 2.18
CA LEU A 17 6.16 12.25 3.30
C LEU A 17 6.79 11.75 4.60
N SER A 18 6.63 10.46 4.93
CA SER A 18 7.24 9.88 6.13
C SER A 18 8.77 9.92 6.08
N THR A 19 9.35 9.56 4.92
CA THR A 19 10.80 9.63 4.71
C THR A 19 11.32 11.04 4.90
N SER A 20 10.66 12.02 4.28
CA SER A 20 11.04 13.44 4.36
C SER A 20 10.93 13.97 5.78
N TYR A 21 9.87 13.60 6.50
CA TYR A 21 9.67 13.98 7.89
C TYR A 21 10.81 13.47 8.79
N TYR A 22 11.18 12.19 8.67
CA TYR A 22 12.27 11.62 9.48
C TYR A 22 13.62 12.18 9.12
N LEU A 23 13.93 12.40 7.84
CA LEU A 23 15.17 13.04 7.39
C LEU A 23 15.28 14.48 7.88
N GLN A 24 14.21 15.26 7.74
CA GLN A 24 14.15 16.63 8.25
C GLN A 24 14.33 16.66 9.77
N SER A 25 13.73 15.72 10.49
CA SER A 25 13.86 15.56 11.93
C SER A 25 15.27 15.14 12.37
N SER A 26 16.03 14.50 11.48
CA SER A 26 17.45 14.16 11.69
C SER A 26 18.42 15.29 11.38
N GLY A 27 17.93 16.47 10.99
CA GLY A 27 18.72 17.67 10.74
C GLY A 27 19.16 17.90 9.29
N HIS A 28 18.65 17.09 8.33
CA HIS A 28 18.91 17.33 6.91
C HIS A 28 18.00 18.43 6.36
N GLN A 29 18.36 19.02 5.22
CA GLN A 29 17.54 19.96 4.47
C GLN A 29 16.82 19.21 3.34
N VAL A 30 15.52 18.98 3.50
CA VAL A 30 14.76 18.14 2.58
C VAL A 30 13.87 18.97 1.66
N THR A 31 13.91 18.66 0.36
CA THR A 31 12.99 19.18 -0.65
C THR A 31 12.21 18.02 -1.27
N ILE A 32 10.89 18.07 -1.15
CA ILE A 32 9.99 17.11 -1.81
C ILE A 32 9.55 17.66 -3.15
N PHE A 33 9.55 16.80 -4.18
CA PHE A 33 9.00 17.06 -5.51
C PHE A 33 7.81 16.15 -5.77
N ASP A 34 6.69 16.71 -6.18
CA ASP A 34 5.55 15.97 -6.73
C ASP A 34 4.79 16.89 -7.70
N HIS A 35 4.19 16.31 -8.73
CA HIS A 35 3.38 17.07 -9.67
C HIS A 35 1.96 17.34 -9.17
N ASN A 36 1.53 16.64 -8.13
CA ASN A 36 0.25 16.81 -7.47
C ASN A 36 0.44 17.34 -6.04
N ASP A 37 -0.68 17.63 -5.38
CA ASP A 37 -0.68 18.01 -3.96
C ASP A 37 -0.23 16.82 -3.09
N PRO A 38 0.42 17.10 -1.94
CA PRO A 38 0.89 16.05 -1.05
C PRO A 38 -0.22 15.09 -0.64
N GLY A 39 0.06 13.80 -0.73
CA GLY A 39 -0.87 12.74 -0.34
C GLY A 39 -1.99 12.44 -1.35
N SER A 40 -2.20 13.25 -2.39
CA SER A 40 -3.33 13.15 -3.32
C SER A 40 -3.33 11.91 -4.23
N GLY A 41 -2.20 11.19 -4.32
CA GLY A 41 -2.05 9.97 -5.12
C GLY A 41 -2.68 8.73 -4.48
N THR A 42 -2.06 7.58 -4.68
CA THR A 42 -2.54 6.27 -4.18
C THR A 42 -2.72 6.24 -2.66
N SER A 43 -1.99 7.06 -1.93
CA SER A 43 -2.09 7.18 -0.47
C SER A 43 -3.40 7.77 0.05
N ARG A 44 -4.21 8.41 -0.80
CA ARG A 44 -5.53 8.94 -0.42
C ARG A 44 -6.61 7.87 -0.41
N GLY A 45 -6.59 6.96 -1.40
CA GLY A 45 -7.73 6.14 -1.77
C GLY A 45 -7.69 4.68 -1.34
N HIS A 46 -6.81 4.31 -0.41
CA HIS A 46 -6.69 2.95 0.10
C HIS A 46 -7.85 2.57 1.05
N ALA A 47 -7.87 1.31 1.51
CA ALA A 47 -8.89 0.79 2.41
C ALA A 47 -8.82 1.34 3.86
N SER A 48 -7.93 2.28 4.15
CA SER A 48 -7.75 2.92 5.48
C SER A 48 -7.39 1.98 6.63
N VAL A 49 -6.91 0.78 6.32
CA VAL A 49 -6.49 -0.24 7.29
C VAL A 49 -4.98 -0.19 7.51
N ILE A 50 -4.55 -0.28 8.77
CA ILE A 50 -3.16 -0.55 9.16
C ILE A 50 -3.10 -2.04 9.46
N ALA A 51 -2.64 -2.83 8.47
CA ALA A 51 -2.77 -4.27 8.42
C ALA A 51 -1.47 -4.97 8.87
N ASP A 52 -1.26 -5.12 10.17
CA ASP A 52 -0.15 -5.91 10.72
C ASP A 52 -0.26 -7.42 10.40
N TYR A 53 -1.47 -7.86 10.05
CA TYR A 53 -1.81 -9.23 9.65
C TYR A 53 -1.61 -9.50 8.14
N GLY A 54 -1.01 -8.58 7.39
CA GLY A 54 -0.89 -8.60 5.92
C GLY A 54 -0.04 -9.73 5.33
N VAL A 55 -0.02 -10.89 5.96
CA VAL A 55 0.54 -12.16 5.48
C VAL A 55 -0.56 -13.21 5.37
N PRO A 56 -0.52 -14.13 4.39
CA PRO A 56 0.45 -14.25 3.29
C PRO A 56 0.30 -13.12 2.24
N ALA A 57 1.36 -12.91 1.48
CA ALA A 57 1.32 -12.02 0.32
C ALA A 57 0.53 -12.65 -0.85
N LEU A 58 0.44 -11.95 -1.98
CA LEU A 58 -0.37 -12.39 -3.12
C LEU A 58 0.21 -13.57 -3.90
N ASN A 59 1.53 -13.83 -3.80
CA ASN A 59 2.25 -14.89 -4.53
C ASN A 59 2.01 -16.30 -3.96
N GLN A 60 0.74 -16.68 -3.81
CA GLN A 60 0.34 -17.97 -3.26
C GLN A 60 0.31 -19.06 -4.35
N PRO A 61 0.67 -20.33 -4.02
CA PRO A 61 0.65 -21.44 -4.98
C PRO A 61 -0.72 -21.68 -5.63
N ASP A 62 -1.82 -21.41 -4.91
CA ASP A 62 -3.18 -21.62 -5.40
C ASP A 62 -3.59 -20.70 -6.56
N ILE A 63 -2.82 -19.64 -6.82
CA ILE A 63 -3.04 -18.76 -7.97
C ILE A 63 -2.99 -19.55 -9.28
N TRP A 64 -2.08 -20.52 -9.41
CA TRP A 64 -1.99 -21.38 -10.59
C TRP A 64 -3.31 -22.14 -10.87
N LYS A 65 -3.95 -22.67 -9.82
CA LYS A 65 -5.20 -23.43 -9.93
C LYS A 65 -6.37 -22.54 -10.32
N ASN A 66 -6.35 -21.28 -9.91
CA ASN A 66 -7.44 -20.34 -10.08
C ASN A 66 -7.24 -19.35 -11.23
N LEU A 67 -6.07 -19.39 -11.90
CA LEU A 67 -5.67 -18.39 -12.90
C LEU A 67 -6.73 -18.21 -14.01
N PHE A 68 -7.22 -19.31 -14.60
CA PHE A 68 -8.25 -19.26 -15.63
C PHE A 68 -9.54 -18.64 -15.11
N ARG A 69 -9.97 -19.02 -13.90
CA ARG A 69 -11.16 -18.43 -13.26
C ARG A 69 -11.01 -16.92 -13.08
N TYR A 70 -9.84 -16.46 -12.62
CA TYR A 70 -9.58 -15.02 -12.42
C TYR A 70 -9.56 -14.24 -13.74
N ILE A 71 -9.02 -14.82 -14.80
CA ILE A 71 -8.86 -14.13 -16.11
C ILE A 71 -10.19 -14.07 -16.87
N PHE A 72 -11.00 -15.13 -16.85
CA PHE A 72 -12.16 -15.28 -17.72
C PHE A 72 -13.51 -15.01 -17.03
N SER A 73 -13.54 -14.86 -15.70
CA SER A 73 -14.79 -14.57 -15.00
C SER A 73 -15.06 -13.06 -14.92
N ASN A 74 -16.22 -12.64 -15.42
CA ASN A 74 -16.69 -11.26 -15.27
C ASN A 74 -16.94 -10.85 -13.80
N ASN A 75 -17.16 -11.84 -12.92
CA ASN A 75 -17.38 -11.67 -11.48
C ASN A 75 -16.10 -11.88 -10.67
N SER A 76 -14.93 -11.73 -11.29
CA SER A 76 -13.64 -11.82 -10.60
C SER A 76 -13.24 -10.49 -9.97
N PRO A 77 -12.62 -10.49 -8.76
CA PRO A 77 -11.97 -9.30 -8.22
C PRO A 77 -10.79 -8.82 -9.09
N LEU A 78 -10.25 -9.69 -9.93
CA LEU A 78 -9.19 -9.39 -10.90
C LEU A 78 -9.79 -9.15 -12.29
N SER A 79 -9.33 -8.11 -12.97
CA SER A 79 -9.65 -7.82 -14.38
C SER A 79 -8.37 -7.50 -15.15
N ILE A 80 -8.25 -8.03 -16.36
CA ILE A 80 -7.12 -7.76 -17.24
C ILE A 80 -7.62 -7.08 -18.50
N LYS A 81 -7.03 -5.93 -18.85
CA LYS A 81 -7.28 -5.31 -20.14
C LYS A 81 -6.46 -6.03 -21.22
N TRP A 82 -7.12 -6.79 -22.09
CA TRP A 82 -6.45 -7.62 -23.10
C TRP A 82 -5.44 -6.87 -23.97
N SER A 83 -5.71 -5.60 -24.31
CA SER A 83 -4.75 -4.77 -25.06
C SER A 83 -3.48 -4.40 -24.28
N TYR A 84 -3.48 -4.58 -22.94
CA TYR A 84 -2.32 -4.34 -22.08
C TYR A 84 -1.51 -5.59 -21.78
N LEU A 85 -2.10 -6.77 -22.01
CA LEU A 85 -1.50 -8.08 -21.69
C LEU A 85 -0.09 -8.27 -22.28
N PRO A 86 0.20 -7.91 -23.55
CA PRO A 86 1.55 -8.07 -24.10
C PRO A 86 2.61 -7.30 -23.32
N LYS A 87 2.30 -6.12 -22.80
CA LYS A 87 3.21 -5.32 -21.97
C LYS A 87 3.42 -5.92 -20.58
N MET A 88 2.38 -6.56 -20.05
CA MET A 88 2.41 -7.18 -18.72
C MET A 88 2.99 -8.59 -18.72
N PHE A 89 3.10 -9.24 -19.86
CA PHE A 89 3.54 -10.64 -19.94
C PHE A 89 4.86 -10.92 -19.21
N PRO A 90 5.91 -10.09 -19.33
CA PRO A 90 7.16 -10.32 -18.60
C PRO A 90 6.98 -10.26 -17.07
N TRP A 91 6.11 -9.36 -16.59
CA TRP A 91 5.79 -9.25 -15.17
C TRP A 91 4.98 -10.45 -14.69
N ILE A 92 3.94 -10.84 -15.44
CA ILE A 92 3.08 -12.00 -15.11
C ILE A 92 3.94 -13.26 -15.02
N PHE A 93 4.84 -13.47 -15.97
CA PHE A 93 5.72 -14.63 -15.97
C PHE A 93 6.60 -14.68 -14.70
N LYS A 94 7.26 -13.56 -14.34
CA LYS A 94 8.04 -13.46 -13.11
C LYS A 94 7.18 -13.64 -11.86
N PHE A 95 5.97 -13.10 -11.84
CA PHE A 95 5.04 -13.27 -10.72
C PHE A 95 4.64 -14.73 -10.53
N LEU A 96 4.28 -15.43 -11.61
CA LEU A 96 3.93 -16.83 -11.56
C LEU A 96 5.10 -17.71 -11.12
N GLN A 97 6.34 -17.39 -11.50
CA GLN A 97 7.54 -18.07 -11.00
C GLN A 97 7.68 -17.93 -9.47
N ASN A 98 7.21 -16.84 -8.90
CA ASN A 98 7.19 -16.60 -7.44
C ASN A 98 5.98 -17.21 -6.73
N CYS A 99 5.00 -17.78 -7.46
CA CYS A 99 3.84 -18.44 -6.88
C CYS A 99 4.13 -19.91 -6.53
N ASN A 100 5.01 -20.10 -5.56
CA ASN A 100 5.37 -21.40 -4.99
C ASN A 100 5.61 -21.28 -3.48
N SER A 101 5.60 -22.40 -2.76
CA SER A 101 5.68 -22.41 -1.29
C SER A 101 6.98 -21.80 -0.75
N ASN A 102 8.11 -21.98 -1.42
CA ASN A 102 9.39 -21.42 -0.98
C ASN A 102 9.39 -19.89 -1.08
N SER A 103 9.00 -19.35 -2.24
CA SER A 103 8.91 -17.90 -2.44
C SER A 103 7.85 -17.28 -1.53
N MET A 104 6.69 -17.93 -1.34
CA MET A 104 5.65 -17.47 -0.42
C MET A 104 6.17 -17.38 1.02
N ASN A 105 6.87 -18.41 1.51
CA ASN A 105 7.44 -18.41 2.86
C ASN A 105 8.52 -17.35 3.02
N TYR A 106 9.40 -17.19 2.04
CA TYR A 106 10.43 -16.14 2.01
C TYR A 106 9.80 -14.74 2.08
N THR A 107 8.80 -14.49 1.22
CA THR A 107 8.07 -13.23 1.22
C THR A 107 7.38 -12.98 2.57
N ALA A 108 6.71 -13.99 3.13
CA ALA A 108 6.01 -13.88 4.41
C ALA A 108 6.96 -13.57 5.56
N GLU A 109 8.12 -14.21 5.63
CA GLU A 109 9.14 -13.97 6.66
C GLU A 109 9.64 -12.52 6.63
N HIS A 110 10.05 -12.05 5.45
CA HIS A 110 10.58 -10.71 5.32
C HIS A 110 9.50 -9.63 5.49
N MET A 111 8.29 -9.82 4.94
CA MET A 111 7.18 -8.92 5.19
C MET A 111 6.83 -8.83 6.67
N THR A 112 6.82 -9.95 7.38
CA THR A 112 6.57 -9.98 8.83
C THR A 112 7.58 -9.13 9.59
N SER A 113 8.85 -9.07 9.17
CA SER A 113 9.86 -8.24 9.82
C SER A 113 9.51 -6.74 9.77
N LEU A 114 8.92 -6.27 8.67
CA LEU A 114 8.42 -4.88 8.54
C LEU A 114 7.09 -4.69 9.28
N LEU A 115 6.16 -5.63 9.14
CA LEU A 115 4.82 -5.55 9.71
C LEU A 115 4.84 -5.52 11.25
N LYS A 116 5.74 -6.26 11.89
CA LYS A 116 5.95 -6.22 13.35
C LYS A 116 6.23 -4.82 13.88
N SER A 117 6.94 -3.99 13.10
CA SER A 117 7.28 -2.62 13.46
C SER A 117 6.30 -1.58 12.92
N ALA A 118 5.35 -1.99 12.07
CA ALA A 118 4.46 -1.06 11.39
C ALA A 118 3.52 -0.32 12.35
N LEU A 119 2.83 -1.05 13.24
CA LEU A 119 1.93 -0.45 14.24
C LEU A 119 2.65 0.55 15.13
N GLN A 120 3.77 0.13 15.73
CA GLN A 120 4.57 1.00 16.60
C GLN A 120 5.08 2.24 15.86
N SER A 121 5.48 2.09 14.58
CA SER A 121 5.93 3.21 13.76
C SER A 121 4.79 4.19 13.46
N TYR A 122 3.57 3.68 13.25
CA TYR A 122 2.37 4.50 13.11
C TYR A 122 2.03 5.24 14.39
N GLU A 123 1.96 4.55 15.53
CA GLU A 123 1.65 5.15 16.82
C GLU A 123 2.63 6.29 17.16
N THR A 124 3.92 6.06 16.91
CA THR A 124 4.95 7.08 17.10
C THR A 124 4.71 8.28 16.18
N LEU A 125 4.54 8.05 14.88
CA LEU A 125 4.29 9.13 13.92
C LEU A 125 3.03 9.91 14.25
N LEU A 126 1.91 9.23 14.54
CA LEU A 126 0.64 9.86 14.86
C LEU A 126 0.72 10.76 16.10
N ARG A 127 1.48 10.34 17.11
CA ARG A 127 1.74 11.15 18.30
C ARG A 127 2.55 12.40 17.96
N GLU A 128 3.59 12.25 17.15
CA GLU A 128 4.48 13.35 16.74
C GLU A 128 3.75 14.40 15.89
N ILE A 129 2.80 13.98 15.05
CA ILE A 129 2.02 14.89 14.19
C ILE A 129 0.68 15.31 14.82
N GLY A 130 0.36 14.88 16.04
CA GLY A 130 -0.90 15.21 16.73
C GLY A 130 -2.14 14.66 16.05
N ALA A 131 -2.12 13.37 15.66
CA ALA A 131 -3.18 12.69 14.89
C ALA A 131 -3.66 11.37 15.52
N THR A 132 -3.45 11.17 16.81
CA THR A 132 -3.83 9.93 17.52
C THR A 132 -5.35 9.70 17.55
N ASP A 133 -6.12 10.78 17.52
CA ASP A 133 -7.59 10.77 17.45
C ASP A 133 -8.15 10.29 16.09
N LEU A 134 -7.31 10.24 15.07
CA LEU A 134 -7.68 9.81 13.72
C LEU A 134 -7.49 8.30 13.47
N VAL A 135 -7.22 7.52 14.51
CA VAL A 135 -7.05 6.06 14.43
C VAL A 135 -7.88 5.36 15.48
N THR A 136 -8.44 4.22 15.12
CA THR A 136 -9.21 3.36 16.04
C THR A 136 -8.61 1.96 16.10
N HIS A 137 -8.78 1.31 17.26
CA HIS A 137 -8.21 0.02 17.64
C HIS A 137 -9.27 -1.08 17.75
N LYS A 138 -10.27 -1.06 16.84
CA LYS A 138 -11.41 -2.00 16.89
C LYS A 138 -11.17 -3.29 16.11
N GLY A 139 -9.95 -3.52 15.63
CA GLY A 139 -9.63 -4.68 14.82
C GLY A 139 -10.25 -4.64 13.42
N VAL A 140 -10.10 -5.75 12.70
CA VAL A 140 -10.63 -5.93 11.33
C VAL A 140 -11.34 -7.27 11.25
N LEU A 141 -12.46 -7.31 10.53
CA LEU A 141 -13.18 -8.54 10.20
C LEU A 141 -12.88 -9.00 8.77
N TYR A 142 -12.67 -10.29 8.59
CA TYR A 142 -12.75 -10.99 7.31
C TYR A 142 -13.99 -11.86 7.34
N VAL A 143 -14.89 -11.71 6.37
CA VAL A 143 -16.12 -12.48 6.28
C VAL A 143 -16.26 -13.09 4.91
N TRP A 144 -16.98 -14.22 4.82
CA TRP A 144 -17.34 -14.86 3.55
C TRP A 144 -18.82 -15.21 3.53
N MET A 145 -19.42 -15.15 2.36
CA MET A 145 -20.79 -15.58 2.08
C MET A 145 -20.81 -16.94 1.36
N ASN A 146 -19.71 -17.30 0.70
CA ASN A 146 -19.53 -18.56 0.00
C ASN A 146 -18.46 -19.38 0.75
N GLU A 147 -18.82 -20.59 1.21
CA GLU A 147 -17.91 -21.50 1.92
C GLU A 147 -16.65 -21.87 1.11
N LYS A 148 -16.71 -21.79 -0.23
CA LYS A 148 -15.56 -22.06 -1.10
C LYS A 148 -14.47 -20.97 -1.01
N GLU A 149 -14.84 -19.80 -0.55
CA GLU A 149 -13.91 -18.65 -0.40
C GLU A 149 -13.35 -18.57 1.05
N LYS A 150 -13.71 -19.48 1.93
CA LYS A 150 -13.13 -19.60 3.26
C LYS A 150 -11.59 -19.71 3.18
N PRO A 151 -10.83 -19.00 4.04
CA PRO A 151 -9.38 -19.09 4.07
C PRO A 151 -8.87 -20.53 4.15
N THR A 152 -7.87 -20.85 3.34
CA THR A 152 -7.27 -22.19 3.31
C THR A 152 -6.46 -22.49 4.57
N HIS A 153 -6.22 -23.79 4.83
CA HIS A 153 -5.36 -24.20 5.94
C HIS A 153 -3.98 -23.53 5.87
N ASP A 154 -3.37 -23.47 4.69
CA ASP A 154 -2.05 -22.87 4.50
C ASP A 154 -2.04 -21.36 4.84
N GLN A 155 -3.10 -20.64 4.51
CA GLN A 155 -3.24 -19.23 4.87
C GLN A 155 -3.36 -19.01 6.38
N ILE A 156 -4.03 -19.93 7.07
CA ILE A 156 -4.17 -19.89 8.53
C ILE A 156 -2.81 -20.21 9.19
N GLU A 157 -2.16 -21.28 8.74
CA GLU A 157 -0.88 -21.73 9.32
C GLU A 157 0.25 -20.73 9.09
N ILE A 158 0.34 -20.09 7.92
CA ILE A 158 1.36 -19.08 7.67
C ILE A 158 1.19 -17.85 8.59
N ARG A 159 -0.05 -17.44 8.90
CA ARG A 159 -0.32 -16.39 9.89
C ARG A 159 0.10 -16.82 11.29
N LYS A 160 -0.27 -18.03 11.73
CA LYS A 160 0.17 -18.58 13.04
C LYS A 160 1.69 -18.62 13.15
N LYS A 161 2.38 -19.16 12.13
CA LYS A 161 3.85 -19.23 12.08
C LYS A 161 4.51 -17.85 12.20
N ASN A 162 3.85 -16.83 11.72
CA ASN A 162 4.32 -15.44 11.79
C ASN A 162 3.76 -14.65 13.00
N ASN A 163 3.16 -15.35 13.99
CA ASN A 163 2.59 -14.76 15.20
C ASN A 163 1.48 -13.71 14.93
N VAL A 164 0.70 -13.89 13.88
CA VAL A 164 -0.48 -13.08 13.61
C VAL A 164 -1.64 -13.61 14.46
N GLU A 165 -2.14 -12.77 15.35
CA GLU A 165 -3.33 -13.08 16.13
C GLU A 165 -4.57 -13.06 15.22
N GLN A 166 -5.30 -14.18 15.21
CA GLN A 166 -6.51 -14.36 14.41
C GLN A 166 -7.52 -15.23 15.16
N ILE A 167 -8.76 -14.80 15.21
CA ILE A 167 -9.85 -15.46 15.95
C ILE A 167 -10.92 -15.86 14.93
N SER A 168 -11.27 -17.16 14.91
CA SER A 168 -12.39 -17.65 14.10
C SER A 168 -13.70 -17.27 14.75
N LEU A 169 -14.62 -16.67 13.99
CA LEU A 169 -15.94 -16.29 14.46
C LEU A 169 -17.03 -17.01 13.66
N SER A 170 -18.05 -17.44 14.39
CA SER A 170 -19.33 -17.88 13.83
C SER A 170 -20.10 -16.70 13.23
N LYS A 171 -21.13 -17.01 12.45
CA LYS A 171 -22.05 -16.01 11.91
C LYS A 171 -22.68 -15.16 13.01
N ASP A 172 -23.14 -15.78 14.11
CA ASP A 172 -23.86 -15.08 15.16
C ASP A 172 -22.93 -14.13 15.91
N GLU A 173 -21.72 -14.56 16.24
CA GLU A 173 -20.69 -13.69 16.85
C GLU A 173 -20.32 -12.50 15.94
N ILE A 174 -20.31 -12.68 14.62
CA ILE A 174 -20.06 -11.60 13.67
C ILE A 174 -21.22 -10.61 13.67
N LEU A 175 -22.48 -11.10 13.66
CA LEU A 175 -23.64 -10.23 13.67
C LEU A 175 -23.84 -9.51 15.01
N ASP A 176 -23.39 -10.08 16.13
CA ASP A 176 -23.32 -9.38 17.41
C ASP A 176 -22.29 -8.24 17.39
N LEU A 177 -21.13 -8.44 16.72
CA LEU A 177 -20.10 -7.40 16.56
C LEU A 177 -20.50 -6.31 15.56
N GLU A 178 -21.17 -6.67 14.47
CA GLU A 178 -21.57 -5.78 13.36
C GLU A 178 -23.01 -6.10 12.90
N PRO A 179 -24.02 -5.59 13.62
CA PRO A 179 -25.43 -5.95 13.41
C PRO A 179 -26.00 -5.55 12.05
N ASN A 180 -25.36 -4.63 11.34
CA ASN A 180 -25.80 -4.17 10.02
C ASN A 180 -25.27 -5.03 8.86
N LEU A 181 -24.41 -6.01 9.13
CA LEU A 181 -23.95 -6.94 8.12
C LEU A 181 -25.07 -7.90 7.68
N SER A 182 -24.95 -8.35 6.46
CA SER A 182 -25.92 -9.28 5.86
C SER A 182 -25.95 -10.62 6.58
N SER A 183 -27.15 -11.14 6.85
CA SER A 183 -27.38 -12.49 7.38
C SER A 183 -26.93 -13.62 6.44
N ARG A 184 -26.48 -13.30 5.22
CA ARG A 184 -25.90 -14.26 4.26
C ARG A 184 -24.48 -14.70 4.60
N ILE A 185 -23.80 -13.99 5.52
CA ILE A 185 -22.48 -14.37 6.03
C ILE A 185 -22.53 -15.78 6.61
N LYS A 186 -21.50 -16.57 6.33
CA LYS A 186 -21.34 -17.96 6.80
C LYS A 186 -20.35 -18.09 7.95
N GLY A 187 -19.38 -17.16 8.05
CA GLY A 187 -18.37 -17.13 9.09
C GLY A 187 -17.33 -16.06 8.81
N GLY A 188 -16.35 -15.95 9.70
CA GLY A 188 -15.31 -14.95 9.57
C GLY A 188 -14.08 -15.21 10.40
N TRP A 189 -13.11 -14.32 10.19
CA TRP A 189 -11.89 -14.18 10.98
C TRP A 189 -11.81 -12.76 11.52
N TYR A 190 -11.45 -12.63 12.79
CA TYR A 190 -11.21 -11.36 13.44
C TYR A 190 -9.72 -11.18 13.73
N PHE A 191 -9.19 -10.00 13.39
CA PHE A 191 -7.81 -9.58 13.63
C PHE A 191 -7.82 -8.44 14.67
N PRO A 192 -7.71 -8.75 15.96
CA PRO A 192 -7.96 -7.78 17.04
C PRO A 192 -6.91 -6.66 17.10
N ARG A 193 -5.67 -6.94 16.69
CA ARG A 193 -4.57 -5.97 16.74
C ARG A 193 -4.56 -4.97 15.59
N ALA A 194 -5.31 -5.24 14.53
CA ALA A 194 -5.36 -4.35 13.38
C ALA A 194 -6.03 -3.02 13.74
N HIS A 195 -5.52 -1.95 13.17
CA HIS A 195 -6.07 -0.61 13.36
C HIS A 195 -6.63 -0.08 12.05
N HIS A 196 -7.47 0.96 12.11
CA HIS A 196 -7.85 1.68 10.91
C HIS A 196 -7.87 3.19 11.14
N THR A 197 -7.63 3.93 10.07
CA THR A 197 -7.60 5.38 10.07
C THR A 197 -8.97 5.93 9.68
N LEU A 198 -9.48 6.87 10.48
CA LEU A 198 -10.79 7.49 10.28
C LEU A 198 -10.79 8.51 9.13
N ASN A 199 -9.65 9.14 8.90
CA ASN A 199 -9.50 10.13 7.83
C ASN A 199 -8.05 10.18 7.31
N PRO A 200 -7.72 9.42 6.25
CA PRO A 200 -6.38 9.42 5.67
C PRO A 200 -5.90 10.79 5.19
N ASP A 201 -6.82 11.61 4.64
CA ASP A 201 -6.46 12.93 4.13
C ASP A 201 -5.99 13.87 5.24
N LYS A 202 -6.67 13.84 6.40
CA LYS A 202 -6.24 14.60 7.59
C LYS A 202 -4.87 14.17 8.09
N ILE A 203 -4.59 12.86 8.11
CA ILE A 203 -3.28 12.33 8.54
C ILE A 203 -2.18 12.79 7.58
N LEU A 204 -2.38 12.65 6.27
CA LEU A 204 -1.42 13.10 5.27
C LEU A 204 -1.16 14.60 5.34
N ASN A 205 -2.21 15.40 5.54
CA ASN A 205 -2.10 16.84 5.69
C ASN A 205 -1.33 17.22 6.98
N LYS A 206 -1.65 16.61 8.13
CA LYS A 206 -0.93 16.84 9.40
C LYS A 206 0.55 16.46 9.27
N LEU A 207 0.86 15.35 8.59
CA LEU A 207 2.24 14.94 8.34
C LEU A 207 2.98 15.95 7.46
N PHE A 208 2.35 16.43 6.39
CA PHE A 208 2.90 17.46 5.51
C PHE A 208 3.13 18.78 6.25
N LEU A 209 2.16 19.24 7.03
CA LEU A 209 2.28 20.45 7.85
C LEU A 209 3.46 20.32 8.84
N LYS A 210 3.56 19.15 9.50
CA LYS A 210 4.67 18.92 10.44
C LYS A 210 6.04 18.89 9.79
N PHE A 211 6.12 18.38 8.54
CA PHE A 211 7.32 18.46 7.73
C PHE A 211 7.68 19.91 7.39
N THR A 212 6.71 20.75 6.99
CA THR A 212 6.95 22.16 6.63
C THR A 212 7.26 23.03 7.85
N GLU A 213 6.63 22.77 9.02
CA GLU A 213 6.99 23.40 10.30
C GLU A 213 8.46 23.21 10.66
N LYS A 214 9.05 22.08 10.25
CA LYS A 214 10.47 21.79 10.41
C LYS A 214 11.35 22.36 9.28
N MET A 215 10.85 23.36 8.54
CA MET A 215 11.55 24.01 7.41
C MET A 215 11.76 23.11 6.19
N GLY A 216 11.04 21.99 6.06
CA GLY A 216 11.00 21.18 4.85
C GLY A 216 10.37 21.93 3.68
N LYS A 217 10.88 21.72 2.47
CA LYS A 217 10.40 22.39 1.25
C LYS A 217 9.58 21.45 0.37
N PHE A 218 8.49 21.96 -0.20
CA PHE A 218 7.71 21.26 -1.21
C PHE A 218 7.68 22.06 -2.51
N LEU A 219 7.97 21.38 -3.62
CA LEU A 219 7.88 21.93 -4.96
C LEU A 219 6.87 21.11 -5.77
N LYS A 220 5.78 21.76 -6.18
CA LYS A 220 4.74 21.14 -7.01
C LYS A 220 5.22 21.10 -8.46
N GLU A 221 6.16 20.20 -8.71
CA GLU A 221 6.85 20.06 -9.99
C GLU A 221 6.99 18.59 -10.37
N LYS A 222 6.79 18.28 -11.65
CA LYS A 222 7.04 16.95 -12.19
C LYS A 222 8.53 16.79 -12.48
N VAL A 223 9.18 15.85 -11.81
CA VAL A 223 10.55 15.46 -12.13
C VAL A 223 10.51 14.41 -13.25
N VAL A 224 11.03 14.76 -14.40
CA VAL A 224 11.08 13.88 -15.58
C VAL A 224 12.43 13.20 -15.70
N SER A 225 13.49 13.91 -15.31
CA SER A 225 14.86 13.42 -15.37
C SER A 225 15.69 13.97 -14.21
N VAL A 226 16.74 13.25 -13.88
CA VAL A 226 17.73 13.63 -12.87
C VAL A 226 19.11 13.44 -13.47
N ASN A 227 19.95 14.47 -13.40
CA ASN A 227 21.35 14.35 -13.78
C ASN A 227 22.19 14.00 -12.56
N HIS A 228 23.15 13.11 -12.73
CA HIS A 228 24.14 12.79 -11.68
C HIS A 228 25.53 13.14 -12.18
N SER A 229 26.21 14.00 -11.47
CA SER A 229 27.60 14.40 -11.79
C SER A 229 28.32 14.88 -10.54
N PHE A 230 29.61 14.59 -10.45
CA PHE A 230 30.47 14.98 -9.32
C PHE A 230 29.89 14.62 -7.95
N GLY A 231 29.27 13.43 -7.85
CA GLY A 231 28.66 12.92 -6.62
C GLY A 231 27.37 13.64 -6.16
N LYS A 232 26.77 14.47 -7.00
CA LYS A 232 25.53 15.21 -6.71
C LYS A 232 24.44 14.92 -7.74
N PHE A 233 23.18 15.02 -7.29
CA PHE A 233 21.99 14.89 -8.13
C PHE A 233 21.47 16.29 -8.47
N SER A 234 21.28 16.56 -9.76
CA SER A 234 20.74 17.84 -10.23
C SER A 234 19.31 17.67 -10.74
N ILE A 235 18.39 18.43 -10.15
CA ILE A 235 16.98 18.52 -10.53
C ILE A 235 16.67 20.00 -10.79
N ASN A 236 16.22 20.34 -11.99
CA ASN A 236 15.85 21.71 -12.35
C ASN A 236 16.95 22.74 -11.99
N ASN A 237 18.22 22.43 -12.32
CA ASN A 237 19.41 23.25 -12.04
C ASN A 237 19.72 23.45 -10.55
N LYS A 238 19.13 22.69 -9.64
CA LYS A 238 19.49 22.66 -8.21
C LYS A 238 20.18 21.35 -7.88
N ASN A 239 21.26 21.42 -7.10
CA ASN A 239 22.07 20.30 -6.72
C ASN A 239 21.68 19.78 -5.32
N TYR A 240 21.67 18.47 -5.17
CA TYR A 240 21.36 17.75 -3.94
C TYR A 240 22.45 16.72 -3.65
N ASP A 241 22.79 16.54 -2.37
CA ASP A 241 23.77 15.57 -1.92
C ASP A 241 23.24 14.14 -1.95
N SER A 242 21.94 13.98 -1.78
CA SER A 242 21.27 12.68 -1.81
C SER A 242 19.93 12.78 -2.54
N LEU A 243 19.53 11.66 -3.17
CA LEU A 243 18.25 11.51 -3.86
C LEU A 243 17.50 10.31 -3.33
N ILE A 244 16.19 10.47 -3.11
CA ILE A 244 15.30 9.40 -2.71
C ILE A 244 14.11 9.32 -3.67
N VAL A 245 13.90 8.15 -4.26
CA VAL A 245 12.78 7.90 -5.20
C VAL A 245 11.65 7.18 -4.47
N CYS A 246 10.52 7.88 -4.29
CA CYS A 246 9.31 7.42 -3.59
C CYS A 246 8.03 7.60 -4.43
N CYS A 247 8.13 7.49 -5.77
CA CYS A 247 7.05 7.80 -6.71
C CYS A 247 6.00 6.67 -6.87
N GLY A 248 6.01 5.65 -5.99
CA GLY A 248 5.06 4.53 -6.07
C GLY A 248 5.12 3.83 -7.44
N ALA A 249 3.99 3.68 -8.11
CA ALA A 249 3.90 3.04 -9.43
C ALA A 249 4.64 3.80 -10.56
N PHE A 250 4.99 5.06 -10.33
CA PHE A 250 5.70 5.92 -11.30
C PHE A 250 7.21 5.93 -11.08
N SER A 251 7.75 5.10 -10.19
CA SER A 251 9.20 5.03 -9.91
C SER A 251 10.01 4.42 -11.06
N LYS A 252 9.37 3.57 -11.89
CA LYS A 252 10.05 2.76 -12.91
C LYS A 252 10.95 3.58 -13.86
N ASP A 253 10.41 4.67 -14.40
CA ASP A 253 11.13 5.45 -15.41
C ASP A 253 12.37 6.12 -14.84
N LEU A 254 12.27 6.68 -13.63
CA LEU A 254 13.42 7.29 -12.94
C LEU A 254 14.46 6.25 -12.55
N VAL A 255 14.03 5.08 -12.07
CA VAL A 255 14.96 3.99 -11.74
C VAL A 255 15.68 3.49 -12.99
N ASN A 256 14.94 3.29 -14.08
CA ASN A 256 15.53 2.85 -15.35
C ASN A 256 16.58 3.84 -15.87
N GLN A 257 16.32 5.13 -15.71
CA GLN A 257 17.27 6.19 -16.07
C GLN A 257 18.51 6.16 -15.18
N LEU A 258 18.33 6.07 -13.85
CA LEU A 258 19.41 6.18 -12.87
C LEU A 258 20.30 4.92 -12.82
N GLU A 259 19.69 3.74 -12.94
CA GLU A 259 20.43 2.45 -12.89
C GLU A 259 20.82 1.91 -14.27
N ASN A 260 20.33 2.54 -15.35
CA ASN A 260 20.49 2.05 -16.74
C ASN A 260 20.03 0.58 -16.91
N LYS A 261 19.02 0.17 -16.14
CA LYS A 261 18.43 -1.17 -16.14
C LYS A 261 16.92 -1.07 -15.90
N SER A 262 16.18 -2.04 -16.43
CA SER A 262 14.72 -2.08 -16.30
C SER A 262 14.28 -2.96 -15.14
N ILE A 263 13.51 -2.41 -14.22
CA ILE A 263 12.89 -3.15 -13.13
C ILE A 263 11.46 -3.59 -13.47
N PRO A 264 11.01 -4.77 -12.95
CA PRO A 264 9.68 -5.29 -13.22
C PRO A 264 8.63 -4.64 -12.30
N LEU A 265 8.60 -3.32 -12.24
CA LEU A 265 7.56 -2.59 -11.51
C LEU A 265 6.36 -2.38 -12.43
N GLU A 266 5.18 -2.81 -11.99
CA GLU A 266 3.91 -2.62 -12.66
C GLU A 266 2.87 -1.99 -11.72
N THR A 267 1.66 -1.75 -12.24
CA THR A 267 0.58 -1.19 -11.44
C THR A 267 -0.64 -2.10 -11.42
N GLU A 268 -1.16 -2.31 -10.23
CA GLU A 268 -2.50 -2.81 -10.00
C GLU A 268 -3.43 -1.64 -9.73
N ARG A 269 -4.34 -1.39 -10.66
CA ARG A 269 -5.37 -0.35 -10.50
C ARG A 269 -6.38 -0.81 -9.46
N GLY A 270 -6.56 0.00 -8.43
CA GLY A 270 -7.54 -0.21 -7.38
C GLY A 270 -8.60 0.88 -7.40
N TYR A 271 -9.79 0.53 -7.00
CA TYR A 271 -10.93 1.43 -7.02
C TYR A 271 -11.56 1.53 -5.65
N HIS A 272 -12.17 2.67 -5.34
CA HIS A 272 -13.11 2.75 -4.21
C HIS A 272 -14.36 3.56 -4.56
N LEU A 273 -15.41 3.31 -3.76
CA LEU A 273 -16.64 4.08 -3.70
C LEU A 273 -16.81 4.63 -2.29
N GLU A 274 -17.41 5.81 -2.16
CA GLU A 274 -17.73 6.41 -0.86
C GLU A 274 -19.24 6.62 -0.73
N PHE A 275 -19.77 6.11 0.37
CA PHE A 275 -21.17 6.21 0.77
C PHE A 275 -21.25 7.19 1.94
N LEU A 276 -21.52 8.46 1.63
CA LEU A 276 -21.52 9.54 2.63
C LEU A 276 -22.69 9.40 3.61
N GLY A 277 -22.48 9.81 4.87
CA GLY A 277 -23.51 9.77 5.92
C GLY A 277 -23.88 8.35 6.39
N THR A 278 -23.01 7.36 6.19
CA THR A 278 -23.28 5.95 6.55
C THR A 278 -22.27 5.36 7.55
N GLN A 279 -21.46 6.20 8.19
CA GLN A 279 -20.36 5.78 9.08
C GLN A 279 -20.83 4.91 10.24
N GLU A 280 -22.07 5.07 10.70
CA GLU A 280 -22.67 4.29 11.79
C GLU A 280 -23.08 2.86 11.40
N TYR A 281 -23.05 2.51 10.12
CA TYR A 281 -23.44 1.15 9.69
C TYR A 281 -22.36 0.12 9.96
N LEU A 282 -21.12 0.54 10.20
CA LEU A 282 -20.02 -0.34 10.62
C LEU A 282 -19.24 0.33 11.77
N THR A 283 -18.67 -0.49 12.64
CA THR A 283 -17.78 0.00 13.71
C THR A 283 -16.31 -0.25 13.39
N ARG A 284 -16.01 -1.16 12.45
CA ARG A 284 -14.65 -1.58 12.05
C ARG A 284 -14.60 -1.96 10.57
N PRO A 285 -13.40 -1.95 9.94
CA PRO A 285 -13.23 -2.44 8.58
C PRO A 285 -13.64 -3.91 8.47
N THR A 286 -14.45 -4.21 7.47
CA THR A 286 -14.89 -5.56 7.16
C THR A 286 -14.50 -5.90 5.73
N CYS A 287 -13.70 -6.95 5.55
CA CYS A 287 -13.30 -7.49 4.26
C CYS A 287 -14.27 -8.60 3.84
N LEU A 288 -14.96 -8.44 2.73
CA LEU A 288 -15.69 -9.54 2.07
C LEU A 288 -14.70 -10.31 1.17
N ILE A 289 -14.30 -11.48 1.61
CA ILE A 289 -13.27 -12.31 0.93
C ILE A 289 -13.72 -12.69 -0.47
N ASP A 290 -15.01 -13.05 -0.63
CA ASP A 290 -15.62 -13.42 -1.91
C ASP A 290 -15.35 -12.41 -3.04
N SER A 291 -15.23 -11.14 -2.69
CA SER A 291 -15.04 -10.04 -3.66
C SER A 291 -13.66 -9.37 -3.55
N GLY A 292 -12.84 -9.73 -2.56
CA GLY A 292 -11.57 -9.08 -2.31
C GLY A 292 -11.70 -7.59 -1.95
N MET A 293 -12.76 -7.21 -1.24
CA MET A 293 -13.13 -5.82 -1.00
C MET A 293 -13.28 -5.54 0.50
N TYR A 294 -12.82 -4.36 0.92
CA TYR A 294 -13.03 -3.81 2.25
C TYR A 294 -14.15 -2.77 2.27
N LEU A 295 -15.00 -2.81 3.28
CA LEU A 295 -15.86 -1.71 3.69
C LEU A 295 -15.29 -1.16 4.99
N THR A 296 -14.90 0.12 4.97
CA THR A 296 -14.26 0.77 6.12
C THR A 296 -15.07 1.98 6.55
N PRO A 297 -15.49 2.08 7.82
CA PRO A 297 -16.12 3.28 8.35
C PRO A 297 -15.06 4.38 8.50
N LEU A 298 -15.34 5.54 7.88
CA LEU A 298 -14.56 6.77 7.97
C LEU A 298 -15.39 7.84 8.66
N GLU A 299 -14.80 9.00 8.98
CA GLU A 299 -15.52 10.11 9.63
C GLU A 299 -16.77 10.57 8.86
N TYR A 300 -16.77 10.42 7.54
CA TYR A 300 -17.79 10.96 6.66
C TYR A 300 -18.72 9.91 6.02
N GLY A 301 -18.47 8.64 6.26
CA GLY A 301 -19.23 7.55 5.65
C GLY A 301 -18.44 6.27 5.51
N ILE A 302 -18.98 5.31 4.77
CA ILE A 302 -18.29 4.04 4.45
C ILE A 302 -17.55 4.19 3.13
N ARG A 303 -16.28 3.79 3.12
CA ARG A 303 -15.48 3.57 1.92
C ARG A 303 -15.46 2.09 1.57
N ALA A 304 -15.96 1.74 0.38
CA ALA A 304 -15.82 0.40 -0.18
C ALA A 304 -14.64 0.39 -1.15
N ALA A 305 -13.53 -0.24 -0.78
CA ALA A 305 -12.28 -0.24 -1.53
C ALA A 305 -11.86 -1.66 -1.89
N GLY A 306 -11.50 -1.90 -3.16
CA GLY A 306 -11.10 -3.24 -3.59
C GLY A 306 -10.75 -3.33 -5.06
N THR A 307 -10.85 -4.52 -5.59
CA THR A 307 -10.58 -4.92 -6.96
C THR A 307 -9.14 -4.69 -7.44
N VAL A 308 -8.75 -5.46 -8.43
CA VAL A 308 -7.48 -5.30 -9.15
C VAL A 308 -7.79 -5.26 -10.64
N GLU A 309 -7.31 -4.21 -11.32
CA GLU A 309 -7.34 -4.15 -12.78
C GLU A 309 -5.93 -3.96 -13.32
N LEU A 310 -5.51 -4.84 -14.22
CA LEU A 310 -4.23 -4.78 -14.91
C LEU A 310 -4.40 -4.07 -16.25
N ALA A 311 -4.16 -2.76 -16.29
CA ALA A 311 -4.40 -1.90 -17.46
C ALA A 311 -3.44 -0.72 -17.59
N GLY A 312 -2.35 -0.69 -16.80
CA GLY A 312 -1.40 0.42 -16.76
C GLY A 312 -1.97 1.70 -16.18
N THR A 313 -1.24 2.81 -16.34
CA THR A 313 -1.56 4.10 -15.70
C THR A 313 -2.38 5.07 -16.56
N THR A 314 -2.50 4.82 -17.88
CA THR A 314 -3.04 5.80 -18.83
C THR A 314 -4.51 5.59 -19.22
N LYS A 315 -5.11 4.44 -18.90
CA LYS A 315 -6.50 4.14 -19.26
C LYS A 315 -7.49 4.89 -18.36
N LYS A 316 -8.64 5.24 -18.94
CA LYS A 316 -9.77 5.84 -18.20
C LYS A 316 -10.29 4.89 -17.11
N VAL A 317 -11.08 5.43 -16.20
CA VAL A 317 -11.82 4.67 -15.18
C VAL A 317 -12.64 3.57 -15.84
N ASN A 318 -12.70 2.40 -15.22
CA ASN A 318 -13.47 1.27 -15.70
C ASN A 318 -14.77 1.15 -14.88
N GLU A 319 -15.87 1.59 -15.46
CA GLU A 319 -17.19 1.60 -14.81
C GLU A 319 -17.62 0.20 -14.33
N SER A 320 -17.20 -0.86 -15.02
CA SER A 320 -17.53 -2.23 -14.57
C SER A 320 -16.91 -2.59 -13.22
N ARG A 321 -15.76 -1.95 -12.86
CA ARG A 321 -15.13 -2.12 -11.54
C ARG A 321 -15.88 -1.35 -10.46
N LEU A 322 -16.38 -0.15 -10.78
CA LEU A 322 -17.23 0.60 -9.85
C LEU A 322 -18.53 -0.15 -9.58
N ASN A 323 -19.20 -0.64 -10.64
CA ASN A 323 -20.41 -1.44 -10.52
C ASN A 323 -20.19 -2.74 -9.72
N TYR A 324 -19.04 -3.39 -9.90
CA TYR A 324 -18.64 -4.56 -9.11
C TYR A 324 -18.57 -4.22 -7.61
N ILE A 325 -17.86 -3.15 -7.25
CA ILE A 325 -17.73 -2.72 -5.84
C ILE A 325 -19.11 -2.35 -5.28
N HIS A 326 -19.92 -1.60 -6.02
CA HIS A 326 -21.26 -1.19 -5.61
C HIS A 326 -22.16 -2.39 -5.33
N HIS A 327 -22.17 -3.37 -6.25
CA HIS A 327 -22.94 -4.60 -6.11
C HIS A 327 -22.60 -5.36 -4.83
N TYR A 328 -21.32 -5.62 -4.56
CA TYR A 328 -20.93 -6.38 -3.37
C TYR A 328 -21.03 -5.58 -2.07
N ALA A 329 -20.84 -4.26 -2.12
CA ALA A 329 -21.06 -3.40 -0.96
C ALA A 329 -22.54 -3.48 -0.49
N LYS A 330 -23.49 -3.40 -1.43
CA LYS A 330 -24.93 -3.55 -1.14
C LYS A 330 -25.32 -4.96 -0.71
N GLN A 331 -24.60 -6.00 -1.16
CA GLN A 331 -24.82 -7.36 -0.66
C GLN A 331 -24.37 -7.53 0.79
N LEU A 332 -23.27 -6.90 1.17
CA LEU A 332 -22.71 -6.99 2.53
C LEU A 332 -23.48 -6.12 3.52
N ILE A 333 -23.91 -4.93 3.11
CA ILE A 333 -24.73 -4.01 3.93
C ILE A 333 -25.96 -3.59 3.12
N LEU A 334 -27.09 -4.21 3.39
CA LEU A 334 -28.31 -4.02 2.61
C LEU A 334 -28.88 -2.58 2.67
N LYS A 335 -28.52 -1.82 3.72
CA LYS A 335 -28.94 -0.42 3.92
C LYS A 335 -28.19 0.57 3.02
N LEU A 336 -27.05 0.19 2.41
CA LEU A 336 -26.33 1.08 1.52
C LEU A 336 -27.15 1.37 0.26
N LYS A 337 -27.19 2.65 -0.10
CA LYS A 337 -27.88 3.13 -1.31
C LYS A 337 -26.84 3.39 -2.42
N GLU A 338 -26.98 4.52 -3.11
CA GLU A 338 -26.03 4.94 -4.13
C GLU A 338 -24.78 5.60 -3.51
N TYR A 339 -23.63 5.40 -4.13
CA TYR A 339 -22.40 6.07 -3.73
C TYR A 339 -22.37 7.51 -4.27
N GLN A 340 -21.66 8.40 -3.60
CA GLN A 340 -21.51 9.79 -3.99
C GLN A 340 -20.17 10.07 -4.68
N ASN A 341 -19.11 9.37 -4.26
CA ASN A 341 -17.78 9.56 -4.82
C ASN A 341 -17.17 8.25 -5.29
N SER A 342 -16.31 8.34 -6.29
CA SER A 342 -15.49 7.23 -6.76
C SER A 342 -14.05 7.67 -6.97
N TRP A 343 -13.12 6.74 -6.89
CA TRP A 343 -11.70 7.01 -7.07
C TRP A 343 -10.95 5.83 -7.68
N LEU A 344 -9.86 6.15 -8.38
CA LEU A 344 -8.93 5.21 -8.98
C LEU A 344 -7.51 5.51 -8.50
N GLY A 345 -6.78 4.47 -8.07
CA GLY A 345 -5.36 4.56 -7.74
C GLY A 345 -4.51 3.45 -8.32
N PHE A 346 -3.21 3.64 -8.20
CA PHE A 346 -2.18 2.83 -8.85
C PHE A 346 -1.28 2.19 -7.79
N ARG A 347 -1.56 0.94 -7.41
CA ARG A 347 -0.71 0.20 -6.48
C ARG A 347 0.59 -0.19 -7.17
N PRO A 348 1.76 0.14 -6.59
CA PRO A 348 3.05 -0.27 -7.15
C PRO A 348 3.30 -1.75 -6.84
N THR A 349 3.32 -2.61 -7.84
CA THR A 349 3.44 -4.05 -7.64
C THR A 349 4.72 -4.62 -8.23
N LEU A 350 5.38 -5.47 -7.44
CA LEU A 350 6.59 -6.21 -7.81
C LEU A 350 6.28 -7.71 -7.82
N PRO A 351 6.94 -8.50 -8.70
CA PRO A 351 6.58 -9.91 -8.90
C PRO A 351 6.78 -10.81 -7.69
N ASP A 352 7.71 -10.47 -6.79
CA ASP A 352 7.98 -11.19 -5.55
C ASP A 352 7.17 -10.70 -4.34
N CYS A 353 6.32 -9.69 -4.54
CA CYS A 353 5.50 -9.05 -3.52
C CYS A 353 6.28 -8.37 -2.37
N LEU A 354 7.60 -8.19 -2.49
CA LEU A 354 8.42 -7.44 -1.54
C LEU A 354 8.65 -6.00 -2.01
N PRO A 355 8.58 -4.98 -1.14
CA PRO A 355 8.92 -3.62 -1.51
C PRO A 355 10.42 -3.46 -1.80
N ILE A 356 10.79 -2.39 -2.48
CA ILE A 356 12.16 -1.93 -2.57
C ILE A 356 12.35 -0.83 -1.51
N ILE A 357 13.24 -1.10 -0.54
CA ILE A 357 13.63 -0.18 0.53
C ILE A 357 15.14 -0.32 0.68
N SER A 358 15.90 0.38 -0.15
CA SER A 358 17.34 0.18 -0.25
C SER A 358 18.09 1.42 -0.72
N LYS A 359 19.42 1.36 -0.61
CA LYS A 359 20.32 2.20 -1.39
C LYS A 359 20.53 1.65 -2.79
N SER A 360 20.95 2.49 -3.72
CA SER A 360 21.42 2.08 -5.04
C SER A 360 22.73 1.28 -4.94
N PRO A 361 22.93 0.24 -5.75
CA PRO A 361 24.22 -0.44 -5.85
C PRO A 361 25.24 0.30 -6.72
N SER A 362 24.78 1.16 -7.63
CA SER A 362 25.63 1.81 -8.64
C SER A 362 25.91 3.27 -8.36
N LEU A 363 25.03 3.96 -7.64
CA LEU A 363 25.16 5.39 -7.35
C LEU A 363 25.16 5.65 -5.83
N GLU A 364 26.22 6.29 -5.35
CA GLU A 364 26.27 6.70 -3.95
C GLU A 364 25.17 7.74 -3.63
N ASN A 365 24.65 7.71 -2.41
CA ASN A 365 23.63 8.63 -1.92
C ASN A 365 22.30 8.61 -2.70
N LEU A 366 22.03 7.55 -3.46
CA LEU A 366 20.72 7.27 -4.08
C LEU A 366 20.00 6.19 -3.30
N TYR A 367 18.72 6.44 -2.98
CA TYR A 367 17.88 5.54 -2.18
C TYR A 367 16.50 5.36 -2.80
N TYR A 368 15.86 4.25 -2.47
CA TYR A 368 14.57 3.82 -3.03
C TYR A 368 13.58 3.44 -1.95
N GLY A 369 12.33 3.90 -2.08
CA GLY A 369 11.21 3.54 -1.22
C GLY A 369 9.91 3.40 -2.02
N PHE A 370 9.68 2.23 -2.66
CA PHE A 370 8.48 1.98 -3.45
C PHE A 370 8.17 0.48 -3.59
N GLY A 371 7.10 0.13 -4.31
CA GLY A 371 6.79 -1.28 -4.60
C GLY A 371 6.02 -2.00 -3.49
N HIS A 372 5.33 -1.27 -2.61
CA HIS A 372 4.65 -1.80 -1.42
C HIS A 372 3.34 -2.54 -1.72
N ASN A 373 3.01 -2.81 -2.96
CA ASN A 373 1.76 -3.45 -3.38
C ASN A 373 0.54 -2.75 -2.72
N HIS A 374 -0.29 -3.51 -1.99
CA HIS A 374 -1.45 -2.99 -1.25
C HIS A 374 -1.14 -2.56 0.20
N LEU A 375 0.11 -2.71 0.66
CA LEU A 375 0.53 -2.42 2.04
C LEU A 375 1.24 -1.07 2.20
N GLY A 376 1.26 -0.22 1.18
CA GLY A 376 1.97 1.07 1.22
C GLY A 376 1.51 1.99 2.34
N TRP A 377 0.21 1.98 2.66
CA TRP A 377 -0.32 2.72 3.82
C TRP A 377 0.25 2.16 5.12
N THR A 378 0.12 0.87 5.36
CA THR A 378 0.63 0.19 6.56
C THR A 378 2.13 0.39 6.76
N LEU A 379 2.91 0.31 5.68
CA LEU A 379 4.37 0.31 5.74
C LEU A 379 5.01 1.70 5.54
N GLY A 380 4.23 2.74 5.23
CA GLY A 380 4.77 4.07 4.95
C GLY A 380 5.69 4.62 6.04
N PRO A 381 5.24 4.71 7.30
CA PRO A 381 6.06 5.23 8.40
C PRO A 381 7.32 4.42 8.67
N ILE A 382 7.23 3.10 8.71
CA ILE A 382 8.42 2.24 8.94
C ILE A 382 9.40 2.33 7.76
N THR A 383 8.92 2.42 6.52
CA THR A 383 9.77 2.64 5.35
C THR A 383 10.52 3.96 5.46
N GLY A 384 9.83 5.04 5.85
CA GLY A 384 10.47 6.34 6.06
C GLY A 384 11.57 6.28 7.12
N LYS A 385 11.33 5.56 8.22
CA LYS A 385 12.33 5.33 9.27
C LYS A 385 13.56 4.57 8.76
N VAL A 386 13.32 3.47 8.02
CA VAL A 386 14.40 2.64 7.46
C VAL A 386 15.24 3.44 6.47
N ILE A 387 14.62 4.19 5.55
CA ILE A 387 15.36 5.03 4.58
C ILE A 387 16.16 6.12 5.31
N SER A 388 15.57 6.79 6.30
CA SER A 388 16.30 7.78 7.10
C SER A 388 17.51 7.15 7.79
N GLY A 389 17.35 5.96 8.35
CA GLY A 389 18.47 5.21 8.95
C GLY A 389 19.55 4.79 7.95
N LEU A 390 19.16 4.43 6.71
CA LEU A 390 20.12 4.12 5.63
C LEU A 390 20.92 5.36 5.23
N VAL A 391 20.28 6.52 5.11
CA VAL A 391 20.93 7.81 4.78
C VAL A 391 21.92 8.21 5.87
N ASN A 392 21.57 7.95 7.13
CA ASN A 392 22.41 8.25 8.31
C ASN A 392 23.47 7.19 8.60
N GLY A 393 23.48 6.05 7.89
CA GLY A 393 24.36 4.92 8.19
C GLY A 393 24.01 4.17 9.47
N GLU A 394 22.77 4.32 10.00
CA GLU A 394 22.31 3.73 11.27
C GLU A 394 21.58 2.40 11.06
N THR A 395 21.00 2.18 9.88
CA THR A 395 20.26 0.97 9.54
C THR A 395 21.09 0.13 8.57
N PRO A 396 21.29 -1.16 8.85
CA PRO A 396 21.97 -2.04 7.92
C PRO A 396 21.12 -2.28 6.66
N HIS A 397 21.78 -2.47 5.54
CA HIS A 397 21.15 -2.88 4.31
C HIS A 397 20.53 -4.28 4.45
N ASN A 398 19.25 -4.42 4.04
CA ASN A 398 18.58 -5.72 4.03
C ASN A 398 18.45 -6.21 2.57
N PRO A 399 19.15 -7.31 2.20
CA PRO A 399 19.13 -7.83 0.82
C PRO A 399 17.73 -8.17 0.30
N ALA A 400 16.81 -8.61 1.17
CA ALA A 400 15.45 -8.96 0.78
C ALA A 400 14.65 -7.77 0.24
N PHE A 401 14.99 -6.55 0.66
CA PHE A 401 14.36 -5.32 0.18
C PHE A 401 15.25 -4.54 -0.79
N SER A 402 16.39 -5.11 -1.18
CA SER A 402 17.31 -4.45 -2.12
C SER A 402 16.74 -4.43 -3.54
N ILE A 403 17.05 -3.33 -4.24
CA ILE A 403 16.79 -3.22 -5.68
C ILE A 403 17.66 -4.20 -6.50
N ASP A 404 18.81 -4.64 -5.95
CA ASP A 404 19.78 -5.54 -6.60
C ASP A 404 19.14 -6.82 -7.11
N ARG A 405 18.06 -7.30 -6.44
CA ARG A 405 17.35 -8.52 -6.85
C ARG A 405 16.67 -8.40 -8.21
N TYR A 406 16.66 -7.20 -8.81
CA TYR A 406 16.11 -6.92 -10.14
C TYR A 406 17.12 -6.31 -11.11
N LEU A 407 18.31 -5.95 -10.66
CA LEU A 407 19.38 -5.38 -11.45
C LEU A 407 20.47 -6.44 -11.74
#